data_cee19e129b65a9bcdd33efeb59a59f05
#
_entry.id   cee19e129b65a9bcdd33efeb59a59f05
#
_cell.length_a   1.000
_cell.length_b   1.000
_cell.length_c   1.000
_cell.angle_alpha   90.00
_cell.angle_beta   90.00
_cell.angle_gamma   90.00
#
_symmetry.space_group_name_H-M   'P 1'
#
loop_
_entity.id
_entity.type
_entity.pdbx_description
1 polymer ?
#
loop_
_entity_poly.entity_id
_entity_poly.type
_entity_poly.pdbx_seq_one_letter_code
_entity_poly.pdbx_strand_id
1 'polypeptide(L)'
;MGRAQGQSPRAIRRGDPETPTSSVGLPGGHPEGFIEAFSQLYTDFAERVTARLESRSPKAASLFAPDAVTGTRVMAFIEAVLKSGKANSAWTRI
;
A
#
# COMPACT_ATOMS: atom_id res chain seq x y z
N MET A 1 -18.49 -28.40 -8.52
CA MET A 1 -19.47 -27.36 -8.78
C MET A 1 -19.63 -27.18 -10.27
N GLY A 2 -20.80 -27.53 -10.82
CA GLY A 2 -21.07 -27.41 -12.25
C GLY A 2 -21.17 -25.94 -12.66
N ARG A 3 -20.41 -25.53 -13.68
CA ARG A 3 -20.69 -24.31 -14.41
C ARG A 3 -22.04 -24.44 -15.10
N ALA A 4 -22.95 -23.48 -14.93
CA ALA A 4 -24.11 -23.39 -15.79
C ALA A 4 -23.62 -23.30 -17.24
N GLN A 5 -24.01 -24.25 -18.10
CA GLN A 5 -23.65 -24.25 -19.50
C GLN A 5 -24.11 -22.95 -20.15
N GLY A 6 -23.21 -22.20 -20.76
CA GLY A 6 -23.51 -21.00 -21.54
C GLY A 6 -23.17 -19.65 -20.93
N GLN A 7 -22.66 -19.58 -19.68
CA GLN A 7 -22.20 -18.31 -19.12
C GLN A 7 -20.69 -18.10 -19.35
N SER A 8 -20.35 -16.93 -19.88
CA SER A 8 -18.96 -16.50 -20.00
C SER A 8 -18.31 -16.39 -18.61
N PRO A 9 -17.01 -16.65 -18.47
CA PRO A 9 -16.30 -16.43 -17.23
C PRO A 9 -16.46 -14.97 -16.76
N ARG A 10 -16.92 -14.79 -15.50
CA ARG A 10 -17.05 -13.47 -14.87
C ARG A 10 -16.04 -13.35 -13.73
N ALA A 11 -15.34 -12.24 -13.66
CA ALA A 11 -14.50 -11.94 -12.52
C ALA A 11 -15.38 -11.55 -11.32
N ILE A 12 -15.26 -12.29 -10.22
CA ILE A 12 -15.89 -11.94 -8.94
C ILE A 12 -14.84 -11.19 -8.14
N ARG A 13 -15.20 -9.99 -7.70
CA ARG A 13 -14.33 -9.12 -6.91
C ARG A 13 -14.75 -9.16 -5.45
N ARG A 14 -13.83 -8.87 -4.57
CA ARG A 14 -14.14 -8.64 -3.17
C ARG A 14 -15.16 -7.50 -3.05
N GLY A 15 -16.21 -7.72 -2.26
CA GLY A 15 -17.33 -6.80 -2.10
C GLY A 15 -18.48 -6.99 -3.10
N ASP A 16 -18.35 -7.89 -4.07
CA ASP A 16 -19.47 -8.28 -4.91
C ASP A 16 -20.50 -9.07 -4.08
N PRO A 17 -21.81 -9.01 -4.42
CA PRO A 17 -22.87 -9.70 -3.65
C PRO A 17 -22.65 -11.21 -3.49
N GLU A 18 -21.93 -11.82 -4.40
CA GLU A 18 -21.61 -13.25 -4.37
C GLU A 18 -20.40 -13.59 -3.49
N THR A 19 -19.67 -12.59 -3.00
CA THR A 19 -18.53 -12.80 -2.11
C THR A 19 -19.03 -12.97 -0.67
N PRO A 20 -18.67 -14.05 0.04
CA PRO A 20 -19.05 -14.20 1.45
C PRO A 20 -18.56 -13.02 2.28
N THR A 21 -19.47 -12.38 3.00
CA THR A 21 -19.13 -11.20 3.85
C THR A 21 -18.13 -11.53 4.95
N SER A 22 -18.09 -12.78 5.41
CA SER A 22 -17.10 -13.26 6.39
C SER A 22 -15.66 -13.23 5.89
N SER A 23 -15.45 -13.13 4.57
CA SER A 23 -14.13 -13.07 3.93
C SER A 23 -13.68 -11.65 3.63
N VAL A 24 -14.49 -10.63 3.98
CA VAL A 24 -14.27 -9.24 3.59
C VAL A 24 -14.22 -8.36 4.82
N GLY A 25 -13.01 -7.97 5.21
CA GLY A 25 -12.78 -7.03 6.31
C GLY A 25 -12.83 -5.55 5.88
N LEU A 26 -12.65 -5.28 4.59
CA LEU A 26 -12.58 -3.94 4.02
C LEU A 26 -13.46 -3.82 2.77
N PRO A 27 -13.95 -2.61 2.44
CA PRO A 27 -14.71 -2.36 1.21
C PRO A 27 -13.94 -2.82 -0.04
N GLY A 28 -14.67 -3.15 -1.11
CA GLY A 28 -14.08 -3.47 -2.41
C GLY A 28 -13.08 -2.41 -2.87
N GLY A 29 -11.99 -2.85 -3.48
CA GLY A 29 -10.91 -1.96 -3.94
C GLY A 29 -9.80 -1.70 -2.92
N HIS A 30 -9.98 -2.07 -1.64
CA HIS A 30 -8.94 -1.96 -0.62
C HIS A 30 -8.22 -3.30 -0.42
N PRO A 31 -6.89 -3.34 -0.27
CA PRO A 31 -6.17 -4.56 0.13
C PRO A 31 -6.60 -5.01 1.52
N GLU A 32 -6.83 -6.31 1.75
CA GLU A 32 -7.21 -6.82 3.07
C GLU A 32 -6.18 -6.54 4.17
N GLY A 33 -4.89 -6.54 3.85
CA GLY A 33 -3.80 -6.22 4.77
C GLY A 33 -3.60 -4.71 5.03
N PHE A 34 -4.49 -3.84 4.56
CA PHE A 34 -4.31 -2.38 4.68
C PHE A 34 -4.28 -1.92 6.14
N ILE A 35 -5.19 -2.43 6.98
CA ILE A 35 -5.28 -2.03 8.39
C ILE A 35 -4.01 -2.41 9.14
N GLU A 36 -3.53 -3.64 8.95
CA GLU A 36 -2.32 -4.14 9.59
C GLU A 36 -1.08 -3.37 9.13
N ALA A 37 -0.96 -3.14 7.82
CA ALA A 37 0.15 -2.37 7.26
C ALA A 37 0.15 -0.92 7.76
N PHE A 38 -1.02 -0.30 7.85
CA PHE A 38 -1.15 1.06 8.36
C PHE A 38 -0.85 1.15 9.86
N SER A 39 -1.33 0.18 10.65
CA SER A 39 -1.04 0.08 12.08
C SER A 39 0.44 -0.12 12.36
N GLN A 40 1.15 -0.87 11.51
CA GLN A 40 2.58 -1.07 11.63
C GLN A 40 3.37 0.24 11.53
N LEU A 41 2.96 1.16 10.66
CA LEU A 41 3.62 2.47 10.55
C LEU A 41 3.55 3.26 11.87
N TYR A 42 2.42 3.22 12.56
CA TYR A 42 2.29 3.87 13.89
C TYR A 42 3.14 3.17 14.95
N THR A 43 3.20 1.84 14.91
CA THR A 43 4.05 1.06 15.83
C THR A 43 5.52 1.41 15.64
N ASP A 44 5.99 1.48 14.41
CA ASP A 44 7.36 1.82 14.08
C ASP A 44 7.69 3.28 14.45
N PHE A 45 6.76 4.19 14.23
CA PHE A 45 6.91 5.58 14.62
C PHE A 45 7.01 5.72 16.15
N ALA A 46 6.11 5.07 16.90
CA ALA A 46 6.14 5.08 18.36
C ALA A 46 7.46 4.52 18.91
N GLU A 47 7.96 3.42 18.35
CA GLU A 47 9.26 2.87 18.72
C GLU A 47 10.40 3.86 18.51
N ARG A 48 10.42 4.55 17.37
CA ARG A 48 11.46 5.56 17.06
C ARG A 48 11.41 6.76 18.01
N VAL A 49 10.20 7.22 18.36
CA VAL A 49 10.00 8.30 19.36
C VAL A 49 10.48 7.87 20.72
N THR A 50 10.06 6.67 21.17
CA THR A 50 10.45 6.12 22.48
C THR A 50 11.97 5.95 22.55
N ALA A 51 12.58 5.37 21.54
CA ALA A 51 14.03 5.21 21.48
C ALA A 51 14.77 6.56 21.60
N ARG A 52 14.23 7.61 20.97
CA ARG A 52 14.79 8.97 21.07
C ARG A 52 14.68 9.51 22.48
N LEU A 53 13.52 9.36 23.14
CA LEU A 53 13.31 9.82 24.51
C LEU A 53 14.18 9.08 25.52
N GLU A 54 14.42 7.79 25.30
CA GLU A 54 15.26 6.93 26.12
C GLU A 54 16.75 6.98 25.78
N SER A 55 17.14 7.82 24.82
CA SER A 55 18.52 7.95 24.31
C SER A 55 19.16 6.61 23.90
N ARG A 56 18.37 5.70 23.33
CA ARG A 56 18.80 4.41 22.79
C ARG A 56 18.59 4.33 21.28
N SER A 57 19.21 3.35 20.64
CA SER A 57 18.92 3.04 19.24
C SER A 57 17.54 2.40 19.09
N PRO A 58 16.76 2.75 18.06
CA PRO A 58 15.49 2.10 17.78
C PRO A 58 15.70 0.66 17.29
N LYS A 59 14.70 -0.18 17.44
CA LYS A 59 14.71 -1.55 16.91
C LYS A 59 14.92 -1.53 15.40
N ALA A 60 15.75 -2.44 14.89
CA ALA A 60 16.10 -2.50 13.47
C ALA A 60 14.87 -2.57 12.55
N ALA A 61 13.83 -3.30 12.94
CA ALA A 61 12.59 -3.41 12.17
C ALA A 61 11.90 -2.05 11.94
N SER A 62 11.93 -1.15 12.92
CA SER A 62 11.30 0.18 12.81
C SER A 62 12.04 1.13 11.85
N LEU A 63 13.26 0.81 11.46
CA LEU A 63 14.05 1.61 10.52
C LEU A 63 13.57 1.46 9.07
N PHE A 64 12.76 0.43 8.77
CA PHE A 64 12.14 0.26 7.45
C PHE A 64 10.91 1.14 7.25
N ALA A 65 10.37 1.78 8.29
CA ALA A 65 9.28 2.72 8.15
C ALA A 65 9.70 3.92 7.26
N PRO A 66 8.83 4.35 6.34
CA PRO A 66 9.11 5.50 5.48
C PRO A 66 9.48 6.74 6.30
N ASP A 67 10.47 7.46 5.83
CA ASP A 67 10.95 8.72 6.41
C ASP A 67 10.83 9.88 5.41
N ALA A 68 11.31 11.05 5.79
CA ALA A 68 11.29 12.24 4.93
C ALA A 68 12.10 12.06 3.65
N VAL A 69 13.18 11.29 3.69
CA VAL A 69 14.01 10.99 2.50
C VAL A 69 13.20 10.13 1.53
N THR A 70 12.53 9.10 2.04
CA THR A 70 11.61 8.27 1.26
C THR A 70 10.50 9.10 0.65
N GLY A 71 9.88 10.01 1.42
CA GLY A 71 8.86 10.93 0.94
C GLY A 71 9.35 11.83 -0.21
N THR A 72 10.56 12.38 -0.09
CA THR A 72 11.17 13.19 -1.14
C THR A 72 11.37 12.39 -2.43
N ARG A 73 11.84 11.14 -2.33
CA ARG A 73 12.01 10.26 -3.51
C ARG A 73 10.68 9.93 -4.18
N VAL A 74 9.62 9.71 -3.40
CA VAL A 74 8.27 9.50 -3.95
C VAL A 74 7.80 10.74 -4.72
N MET A 75 8.01 11.94 -4.19
CA MET A 75 7.66 13.19 -4.90
C MET A 75 8.46 13.35 -6.18
N ALA A 76 9.76 13.08 -6.17
CA ALA A 76 10.58 13.11 -7.37
C ALA A 76 10.10 12.11 -8.44
N PHE A 77 9.66 10.93 -8.02
CA PHE A 77 9.04 9.95 -8.93
C PHE A 77 7.75 10.50 -9.57
N ILE A 78 6.86 11.10 -8.77
CA ILE A 78 5.61 11.68 -9.28
C ILE A 78 5.91 12.80 -10.30
N GLU A 79 6.86 13.68 -10.00
CA GLU A 79 7.28 14.74 -10.94
C GLU A 79 7.83 14.16 -12.24
N ALA A 80 8.67 13.12 -12.16
CA ALA A 80 9.22 12.43 -13.32
C ALA A 80 8.12 11.79 -14.18
N VAL A 81 7.10 11.17 -13.55
CA VAL A 81 5.93 10.61 -14.25
C VAL A 81 5.17 11.69 -15.00
N LEU A 82 4.89 12.83 -14.36
CA LEU A 82 4.19 13.95 -15.00
C LEU A 82 4.99 14.52 -16.17
N LYS A 83 6.31 14.64 -16.01
CA LYS A 83 7.20 15.10 -17.08
C LYS A 83 7.24 14.12 -18.25
N SER A 84 7.34 12.83 -17.96
CA SER A 84 7.28 11.78 -18.98
C SER A 84 5.97 11.80 -19.76
N GLY A 85 4.84 11.93 -19.06
CA GLY A 85 3.52 12.02 -19.70
C GLY A 85 3.39 13.21 -20.67
N LYS A 86 3.93 14.37 -20.31
CA LYS A 86 3.98 15.55 -21.17
C LYS A 86 4.95 15.39 -22.36
N ALA A 87 5.92 14.50 -22.26
CA ALA A 87 6.94 14.23 -23.27
C ALA A 87 6.65 12.92 -24.05
N ASN A 88 5.39 12.60 -24.28
CA ASN A 88 4.97 11.41 -25.01
C ASN A 88 5.57 10.10 -24.45
N SER A 89 5.49 9.95 -23.14
CA SER A 89 6.00 8.78 -22.40
C SER A 89 7.52 8.55 -22.54
N ALA A 90 8.28 9.61 -22.74
CA ALA A 90 9.74 9.52 -22.81
C ALA A 90 10.35 9.07 -21.47
N TRP A 91 11.39 8.26 -21.54
CA TRP A 91 12.17 7.89 -20.35
C TRP A 91 12.71 9.12 -19.64
N THR A 92 12.39 9.26 -18.35
CA THR A 92 12.75 10.40 -17.54
C THR A 92 13.50 9.93 -16.30
N ARG A 93 14.66 10.54 -16.02
CA ARG A 93 15.44 10.23 -14.82
C ARG A 93 14.73 10.79 -13.57
N ILE A 94 14.78 10.02 -12.48
CA ILE A 94 14.34 10.42 -11.14
C ILE A 94 15.52 11.01 -10.38
#